data_4368c53ac05ae6fbe8754518333163b7
#
_entry.id   4368c53ac05ae6fbe8754518333163b7
#
_cell.length_a   1.000
_cell.length_b   1.000
_cell.length_c   1.000
_cell.angle_alpha   90.00
_cell.angle_beta   90.00
_cell.angle_gamma   90.00
#
_symmetry.space_group_name_H-M   'P 1'
#
loop_
_entity.id
_entity.type
_entity.pdbx_description
1 polymer ?
#
loop_
_entity_poly.entity_id
_entity_poly.type
_entity_poly.pdbx_seq_one_letter_code
_entity_poly.pdbx_strand_id
1 'polypeptide(L)'
;MATHAPSIPGAPGKMTAEQIWSVEAGERRPVGVIHIVILALLIGIGFVVGAFGSISFPLGFGVNFFWTGIAVQQVGAIWFGAWGVLAGTIFPFFSNAVAGTPFYISLAYVPANAVQAFLPAWAFRFFKADPRLQSGRDYLILLATMIVSSAFGALWSPLVVLRGFGLLTTESVPLFIWGWFGGNVIAGLVFNFILLKALSGVVIRTPSFVKRWLS
;
A
#
# COMPACT_ATOMS: atom_id res chain seq x y z
N MET A 1 -4.44 23.33 53.94
CA MET A 1 -4.52 23.93 52.59
C MET A 1 -3.47 23.26 51.74
N ALA A 2 -3.89 22.35 50.88
CA ALA A 2 -2.99 21.67 49.93
C ALA A 2 -2.93 22.54 48.66
N THR A 3 -1.76 23.11 48.40
CA THR A 3 -1.48 23.87 47.18
C THR A 3 -1.39 22.90 46.01
N HIS A 4 -2.41 22.95 45.15
CA HIS A 4 -2.34 22.32 43.82
C HIS A 4 -1.22 23.01 43.01
N ALA A 5 -0.09 22.33 42.84
CA ALA A 5 0.92 22.73 41.86
C ALA A 5 0.29 22.66 40.47
N PRO A 6 0.43 23.71 39.63
CA PRO A 6 -0.04 23.64 38.26
C PRO A 6 0.73 22.56 37.52
N SER A 7 0.01 21.61 36.89
CA SER A 7 0.58 20.62 36.01
C SER A 7 1.25 21.35 34.84
N ILE A 8 2.57 21.21 34.72
CA ILE A 8 3.34 21.67 33.58
C ILE A 8 2.73 20.99 32.33
N PRO A 9 2.36 21.74 31.28
CA PRO A 9 1.92 21.12 30.03
C PRO A 9 3.01 20.17 29.57
N GLY A 10 2.69 18.87 29.50
CA GLY A 10 3.66 17.80 29.25
C GLY A 10 4.49 18.08 28.01
N ALA A 11 5.76 17.69 28.06
CA ALA A 11 6.59 17.52 26.87
C ALA A 11 5.75 16.85 25.77
N PRO A 12 5.93 17.19 24.48
CA PRO A 12 5.08 16.65 23.40
C PRO A 12 5.08 15.15 23.46
N GLY A 13 4.04 14.57 24.08
CA GLY A 13 3.89 13.15 24.34
C GLY A 13 3.90 12.42 23.00
N LYS A 14 4.52 11.25 22.96
CA LYS A 14 4.47 10.40 21.78
C LYS A 14 3.01 10.13 21.45
N MET A 15 2.55 10.64 20.29
CA MET A 15 1.20 10.41 19.77
C MET A 15 0.87 8.91 19.81
N THR A 16 -0.25 8.54 20.42
CA THR A 16 -0.71 7.14 20.47
C THR A 16 -1.26 6.71 19.10
N ALA A 17 -1.34 5.39 18.89
CA ALA A 17 -1.92 4.85 17.65
C ALA A 17 -3.36 5.35 17.42
N GLU A 18 -4.16 5.44 18.47
CA GLU A 18 -5.53 5.93 18.39
C GLU A 18 -5.60 7.42 18.00
N GLN A 19 -4.71 8.25 18.56
CA GLN A 19 -4.61 9.67 18.21
C GLN A 19 -4.19 9.89 16.75
N ILE A 20 -3.40 8.97 16.16
CA ILE A 20 -3.01 9.07 14.76
C ILE A 20 -4.26 9.04 13.85
N TRP A 21 -5.24 8.18 14.15
CA TRP A 21 -6.42 7.98 13.31
C TRP A 21 -7.64 8.81 13.76
N SER A 22 -7.61 9.44 14.92
CA SER A 22 -8.68 10.28 15.38
C SER A 22 -8.58 11.68 14.75
N VAL A 23 -9.75 12.25 14.44
CA VAL A 23 -9.90 13.66 14.06
C VAL A 23 -10.45 14.37 15.28
N GLU A 24 -9.72 15.37 15.80
CA GLU A 24 -10.14 16.13 16.97
C GLU A 24 -11.41 16.96 16.68
N ALA A 25 -12.16 17.26 17.74
CA ALA A 25 -13.35 18.09 17.60
C ALA A 25 -12.94 19.50 17.10
N GLY A 26 -13.49 19.88 15.94
CA GLY A 26 -13.16 21.15 15.28
C GLY A 26 -11.98 21.09 14.30
N GLU A 27 -11.22 19.98 14.24
CA GLU A 27 -10.17 19.79 13.24
C GLU A 27 -10.80 19.67 11.84
N ARG A 28 -10.55 20.65 10.99
CA ARG A 28 -10.97 20.64 9.57
C ARG A 28 -9.86 20.09 8.72
N ARG A 29 -10.14 19.05 7.96
CA ARG A 29 -9.23 18.44 6.98
C ARG A 29 -9.89 18.45 5.60
N PRO A 30 -9.92 19.61 4.91
CA PRO A 30 -10.52 19.67 3.59
C PRO A 30 -9.65 18.90 2.58
N VAL A 31 -10.31 18.25 1.63
CA VAL A 31 -9.63 17.77 0.43
C VAL A 31 -9.14 18.99 -0.36
N GLY A 32 -7.87 19.00 -0.69
CA GLY A 32 -7.23 20.13 -1.36
C GLY A 32 -6.17 19.70 -2.37
N VAL A 33 -5.53 20.66 -3.01
CA VAL A 33 -4.51 20.47 -4.05
C VAL A 33 -3.40 19.52 -3.58
N ILE A 34 -3.03 19.54 -2.30
CA ILE A 34 -1.99 18.65 -1.75
C ILE A 34 -2.30 17.17 -2.02
N HIS A 35 -3.56 16.76 -1.97
CA HIS A 35 -3.96 15.36 -2.21
C HIS A 35 -3.81 14.98 -3.68
N ILE A 36 -4.08 15.90 -4.60
CA ILE A 36 -3.86 15.71 -6.05
C ILE A 36 -2.36 15.59 -6.34
N VAL A 37 -1.54 16.44 -5.69
CA VAL A 37 -0.08 16.37 -5.80
C VAL A 37 0.46 15.04 -5.29
N ILE A 38 -0.02 14.57 -4.12
CA ILE A 38 0.35 13.26 -3.57
C ILE A 38 -0.07 12.13 -4.52
N LEU A 39 -1.28 12.17 -5.07
CA LEU A 39 -1.73 11.19 -6.06
C LEU A 39 -0.78 11.14 -7.26
N ALA A 40 -0.43 12.29 -7.83
CA ALA A 40 0.47 12.38 -8.97
C ALA A 40 1.88 11.86 -8.63
N LEU A 41 2.42 12.24 -7.45
CA LEU A 41 3.72 11.76 -6.98
C LEU A 41 3.73 10.24 -6.75
N LEU A 42 2.70 9.69 -6.13
CA LEU A 42 2.59 8.24 -5.92
C LEU A 42 2.46 7.48 -7.23
N ILE A 43 1.75 8.02 -8.23
CA ILE A 43 1.67 7.42 -9.57
C ILE A 43 3.07 7.46 -10.21
N GLY A 44 3.77 8.59 -10.18
CA GLY A 44 5.10 8.73 -10.77
C GLY A 44 6.14 7.82 -10.10
N ILE A 45 6.23 7.85 -8.77
CA ILE A 45 7.15 7.00 -8.01
C ILE A 45 6.80 5.52 -8.21
N GLY A 46 5.50 5.18 -8.10
CA GLY A 46 5.01 3.82 -8.27
C GLY A 46 5.28 3.29 -9.67
N PHE A 47 5.12 4.12 -10.71
CA PHE A 47 5.48 3.78 -12.07
C PHE A 47 6.97 3.41 -12.18
N VAL A 48 7.87 4.28 -11.71
CA VAL A 48 9.32 4.05 -11.81
C VAL A 48 9.72 2.80 -11.04
N VAL A 49 9.34 2.71 -9.76
CA VAL A 49 9.68 1.58 -8.88
C VAL A 49 9.04 0.28 -9.38
N GLY A 50 7.79 0.33 -9.85
CA GLY A 50 7.08 -0.82 -10.40
C GLY A 50 7.67 -1.31 -11.72
N ALA A 51 8.08 -0.40 -12.61
CA ALA A 51 8.73 -0.74 -13.88
C ALA A 51 10.07 -1.45 -13.65
N PHE A 52 10.93 -0.91 -12.77
CA PHE A 52 12.18 -1.56 -12.41
C PHE A 52 11.97 -2.93 -11.79
N GLY A 53 11.01 -3.09 -10.88
CA GLY A 53 10.65 -4.39 -10.32
C GLY A 53 10.18 -5.37 -11.38
N SER A 54 9.38 -4.91 -12.33
CA SER A 54 8.85 -5.74 -13.43
C SER A 54 9.92 -6.24 -14.40
N ILE A 55 11.01 -5.52 -14.55
CA ILE A 55 12.10 -5.88 -15.46
C ILE A 55 13.08 -6.88 -14.82
N SER A 56 13.25 -6.85 -13.49
CA SER A 56 14.36 -7.53 -12.82
C SER A 56 14.25 -9.07 -12.84
N PHE A 57 13.04 -9.62 -12.64
CA PHE A 57 12.80 -11.07 -12.58
C PHE A 57 11.47 -11.43 -13.24
N PRO A 58 11.31 -11.20 -14.56
CA PRO A 58 10.03 -11.33 -15.23
C PRO A 58 9.65 -12.80 -15.47
N LEU A 59 8.35 -13.08 -15.27
CA LEU A 59 7.70 -14.31 -15.76
C LEU A 59 6.92 -14.05 -17.06
N GLY A 60 6.52 -12.81 -17.29
CA GLY A 60 5.69 -12.38 -18.41
C GLY A 60 4.38 -11.75 -17.96
N PHE A 61 3.73 -11.00 -18.85
CA PHE A 61 2.45 -10.34 -18.60
C PHE A 61 2.41 -9.48 -17.34
N GLY A 62 3.54 -8.84 -16.97
CA GLY A 62 3.66 -8.02 -15.75
C GLY A 62 3.84 -8.82 -14.45
N VAL A 63 3.83 -10.16 -14.51
CA VAL A 63 4.12 -11.02 -13.35
C VAL A 63 5.63 -11.22 -13.23
N ASN A 64 6.13 -11.17 -12.00
CA ASN A 64 7.56 -11.34 -11.71
C ASN A 64 7.79 -11.84 -10.28
N PHE A 65 9.00 -12.33 -9.99
CA PHE A 65 9.37 -12.87 -8.68
C PHE A 65 9.78 -11.82 -7.64
N PHE A 66 9.85 -10.55 -8.00
CA PHE A 66 10.21 -9.48 -7.07
C PHE A 66 9.66 -8.15 -7.57
N TRP A 67 8.45 -7.78 -7.09
CA TRP A 67 7.80 -6.57 -7.54
C TRP A 67 7.78 -5.48 -6.47
N THR A 68 8.70 -4.56 -6.59
CA THR A 68 8.88 -3.46 -5.63
C THR A 68 7.72 -2.45 -5.61
N GLY A 69 6.91 -2.40 -6.66
CA GLY A 69 5.71 -1.55 -6.73
C GLY A 69 4.70 -1.81 -5.61
N ILE A 70 4.68 -3.05 -5.06
CA ILE A 70 3.80 -3.39 -3.93
C ILE A 70 4.00 -2.47 -2.72
N ALA A 71 5.23 -2.01 -2.47
CA ALA A 71 5.50 -1.11 -1.36
C ALA A 71 4.83 0.25 -1.54
N VAL A 72 4.87 0.81 -2.75
CA VAL A 72 4.19 2.07 -3.05
C VAL A 72 2.67 1.90 -2.96
N GLN A 73 2.13 0.77 -3.42
CA GLN A 73 0.70 0.46 -3.29
C GLN A 73 0.26 0.44 -1.83
N GLN A 74 0.92 -0.37 -1.01
CA GLN A 74 0.47 -0.64 0.35
C GLN A 74 0.80 0.51 1.30
N VAL A 75 2.04 0.98 1.30
CA VAL A 75 2.48 2.07 2.18
C VAL A 75 1.82 3.39 1.78
N GLY A 76 1.75 3.68 0.49
CA GLY A 76 1.04 4.86 -0.03
C GLY A 76 -0.43 4.87 0.38
N ALA A 77 -1.12 3.71 0.32
CA ALA A 77 -2.50 3.59 0.75
C ALA A 77 -2.68 3.70 2.27
N ILE A 78 -1.75 3.14 3.07
CA ILE A 78 -1.75 3.32 4.53
C ILE A 78 -1.64 4.80 4.89
N TRP A 79 -0.70 5.55 4.29
CA TRP A 79 -0.49 6.96 4.62
C TRP A 79 -1.55 7.91 4.04
N PHE A 80 -2.00 7.66 2.82
CA PHE A 80 -2.80 8.63 2.05
C PHE A 80 -4.22 8.15 1.70
N GLY A 81 -4.70 7.07 2.33
CA GLY A 81 -6.07 6.60 2.21
C GLY A 81 -6.49 6.31 0.77
N ALA A 82 -7.65 6.83 0.38
CA ALA A 82 -8.20 6.63 -0.96
C ALA A 82 -7.28 7.14 -2.08
N TRP A 83 -6.49 8.19 -1.84
CA TRP A 83 -5.52 8.71 -2.80
C TRP A 83 -4.41 7.71 -3.09
N GLY A 84 -3.90 7.07 -2.03
CA GLY A 84 -2.92 5.99 -2.16
C GLY A 84 -3.50 4.74 -2.81
N VAL A 85 -4.74 4.37 -2.50
CA VAL A 85 -5.45 3.26 -3.16
C VAL A 85 -5.62 3.54 -4.65
N LEU A 86 -6.06 4.75 -5.00
CA LEU A 86 -6.22 5.16 -6.40
C LEU A 86 -4.87 5.15 -7.15
N ALA A 87 -3.82 5.71 -6.55
CA ALA A 87 -2.49 5.66 -7.12
C ALA A 87 -2.01 4.22 -7.35
N GLY A 88 -2.14 3.36 -6.31
CA GLY A 88 -1.77 1.95 -6.35
C GLY A 88 -2.56 1.13 -7.37
N THR A 89 -3.75 1.59 -7.74
CA THR A 89 -4.55 0.97 -8.80
C THR A 89 -4.13 1.44 -10.20
N ILE A 90 -3.70 2.70 -10.32
CA ILE A 90 -3.40 3.34 -11.61
C ILE A 90 -1.96 3.08 -12.07
N PHE A 91 -0.95 3.27 -11.22
CA PHE A 91 0.44 3.22 -11.69
C PHE A 91 0.85 1.86 -12.30
N PRO A 92 0.26 0.70 -11.90
CA PRO A 92 0.61 -0.58 -12.53
C PRO A 92 0.31 -0.61 -14.04
N PHE A 93 -0.62 0.19 -14.54
CA PHE A 93 -0.83 0.30 -15.98
C PHE A 93 0.44 0.75 -16.70
N PHE A 94 1.12 1.74 -16.15
CA PHE A 94 2.34 2.30 -16.75
C PHE A 94 3.52 1.33 -16.60
N SER A 95 3.70 0.73 -15.42
CA SER A 95 4.79 -0.23 -15.21
C SER A 95 4.59 -1.51 -16.03
N ASN A 96 3.37 -1.98 -16.19
CA ASN A 96 3.03 -3.12 -17.03
C ASN A 96 3.26 -2.82 -18.53
N ALA A 97 2.96 -1.58 -18.96
CA ALA A 97 3.23 -1.17 -20.35
C ALA A 97 4.73 -1.22 -20.68
N VAL A 98 5.61 -0.81 -19.76
CA VAL A 98 7.06 -0.96 -19.90
C VAL A 98 7.49 -2.42 -20.00
N ALA A 99 6.81 -3.31 -19.26
CA ALA A 99 7.03 -4.76 -19.32
C ALA A 99 6.39 -5.42 -20.57
N GLY A 100 5.82 -4.64 -21.49
CA GLY A 100 5.16 -5.16 -22.71
C GLY A 100 3.81 -5.82 -22.48
N THR A 101 3.20 -5.64 -21.31
CA THR A 101 1.87 -6.21 -21.00
C THR A 101 0.79 -5.47 -21.78
N PRO A 102 -0.08 -6.16 -22.52
CA PRO A 102 -1.19 -5.53 -23.23
C PRO A 102 -2.13 -4.76 -22.29
N PHE A 103 -2.65 -3.62 -22.76
CA PHE A 103 -3.49 -2.74 -21.94
C PHE A 103 -4.72 -3.46 -21.34
N TYR A 104 -5.38 -4.31 -22.11
CA TYR A 104 -6.57 -5.04 -21.63
C TYR A 104 -6.26 -6.02 -20.50
N ILE A 105 -5.04 -6.59 -20.47
CA ILE A 105 -4.57 -7.42 -19.35
C ILE A 105 -4.35 -6.55 -18.10
N SER A 106 -3.68 -5.40 -18.26
CA SER A 106 -3.51 -4.45 -17.16
C SER A 106 -4.84 -3.95 -16.61
N LEU A 107 -5.84 -3.75 -17.46
CA LEU A 107 -7.20 -3.40 -17.05
C LEU A 107 -7.86 -4.53 -16.25
N ALA A 108 -7.70 -5.77 -16.68
CA ALA A 108 -8.23 -6.94 -15.97
C ALA A 108 -7.53 -7.19 -14.62
N TYR A 109 -6.32 -6.64 -14.40
CA TYR A 109 -5.63 -6.69 -13.11
C TYR A 109 -6.11 -5.63 -12.09
N VAL A 110 -6.97 -4.69 -12.47
CA VAL A 110 -7.49 -3.63 -11.59
C VAL A 110 -8.04 -4.17 -10.26
N PRO A 111 -8.86 -5.23 -10.21
CA PRO A 111 -9.33 -5.78 -8.94
C PRO A 111 -8.20 -6.25 -8.03
N ALA A 112 -7.16 -6.91 -8.58
CA ALA A 112 -6.01 -7.35 -7.81
C ALA A 112 -5.24 -6.16 -7.23
N ASN A 113 -4.92 -5.17 -8.06
CA ASN A 113 -4.19 -3.98 -7.65
C ASN A 113 -4.96 -3.14 -6.60
N ALA A 114 -6.28 -3.00 -6.80
CA ALA A 114 -7.14 -2.29 -5.86
C ALA A 114 -7.18 -2.97 -4.49
N VAL A 115 -7.35 -4.30 -4.43
CA VAL A 115 -7.36 -5.05 -3.17
C VAL A 115 -5.99 -5.01 -2.48
N GLN A 116 -4.90 -5.09 -3.24
CA GLN A 116 -3.55 -5.02 -2.69
C GLN A 116 -3.24 -3.67 -2.04
N ALA A 117 -3.76 -2.58 -2.58
CA ALA A 117 -3.65 -1.26 -1.98
C ALA A 117 -4.65 -1.05 -0.83
N PHE A 118 -5.92 -1.43 -1.05
CA PHE A 118 -7.02 -1.14 -0.13
C PHE A 118 -6.91 -1.89 1.20
N LEU A 119 -6.64 -3.20 1.15
CA LEU A 119 -6.75 -4.07 2.34
C LEU A 119 -5.81 -3.65 3.49
N PRO A 120 -4.51 -3.37 3.27
CA PRO A 120 -3.65 -2.85 4.33
C PRO A 120 -4.12 -1.48 4.86
N ALA A 121 -4.52 -0.57 3.97
CA ALA A 121 -5.00 0.75 4.35
C ALA A 121 -6.28 0.70 5.19
N TRP A 122 -7.21 -0.19 4.83
CA TRP A 122 -8.43 -0.45 5.59
C TRP A 122 -8.10 -1.03 6.97
N ALA A 123 -7.27 -2.04 7.04
CA ALA A 123 -6.97 -2.72 8.30
C ALA A 123 -6.25 -1.80 9.29
N PHE A 124 -5.29 -0.99 8.82
CA PHE A 124 -4.61 -0.02 9.69
C PHE A 124 -5.59 0.97 10.31
N ARG A 125 -6.57 1.46 9.54
CA ARG A 125 -7.62 2.37 10.05
C ARG A 125 -8.61 1.66 10.95
N PHE A 126 -9.09 0.50 10.54
CA PHE A 126 -10.10 -0.26 11.29
C PHE A 126 -9.59 -0.73 12.64
N PHE A 127 -8.40 -1.30 12.67
CA PHE A 127 -7.77 -1.79 13.90
C PHE A 127 -6.98 -0.70 14.66
N LYS A 128 -6.94 0.53 14.17
CA LYS A 128 -6.12 1.61 14.75
C LYS A 128 -4.66 1.19 14.93
N ALA A 129 -4.08 0.51 13.94
CA ALA A 129 -2.68 0.10 13.96
C ALA A 129 -1.76 1.32 13.79
N ASP A 130 -0.62 1.30 14.46
CA ASP A 130 0.35 2.39 14.34
C ASP A 130 1.20 2.21 13.07
N PRO A 131 1.12 3.14 12.09
CA PRO A 131 1.93 3.03 10.88
C PRO A 131 3.44 3.13 11.14
N ARG A 132 3.88 3.55 12.34
CA ARG A 132 5.28 3.51 12.77
C ARG A 132 5.71 2.12 13.25
N LEU A 133 4.80 1.14 13.28
CA LEU A 133 5.03 -0.23 13.72
C LEU A 133 5.63 -0.29 15.14
N GLN A 134 4.93 0.30 16.12
CA GLN A 134 5.44 0.39 17.49
C GLN A 134 5.16 -0.85 18.35
N SER A 135 4.25 -1.73 17.94
CA SER A 135 3.86 -2.93 18.66
C SER A 135 3.87 -4.18 17.77
N GLY A 136 4.00 -5.37 18.37
CA GLY A 136 3.87 -6.65 17.65
C GLY A 136 2.52 -6.80 16.92
N ARG A 137 1.45 -6.17 17.46
CA ARG A 137 0.14 -6.13 16.82
C ARG A 137 0.17 -5.39 15.49
N ASP A 138 0.90 -4.28 15.38
CA ASP A 138 1.01 -3.49 14.15
C ASP A 138 1.72 -4.31 13.05
N TYR A 139 2.80 -5.00 13.43
CA TYR A 139 3.50 -5.93 12.53
C TYR A 139 2.59 -7.06 12.05
N LEU A 140 1.81 -7.66 12.96
CA LEU A 140 0.90 -8.74 12.61
C LEU A 140 -0.18 -8.29 11.63
N ILE A 141 -0.76 -7.09 11.84
CA ILE A 141 -1.77 -6.51 10.94
C ILE A 141 -1.18 -6.26 9.56
N LEU A 142 0.03 -5.68 9.48
CA LEU A 142 0.72 -5.46 8.22
C LEU A 142 0.97 -6.79 7.49
N LEU A 143 1.57 -7.75 8.19
CA LEU A 143 1.92 -9.05 7.62
C LEU A 143 0.67 -9.81 7.12
N ALA A 144 -0.36 -9.89 7.96
CA ALA A 144 -1.59 -10.60 7.61
C ALA A 144 -2.26 -9.98 6.37
N THR A 145 -2.39 -8.64 6.33
CA THR A 145 -3.03 -7.96 5.20
C THR A 145 -2.20 -8.01 3.93
N MET A 146 -0.88 -7.95 4.05
CA MET A 146 0.04 -8.13 2.93
C MET A 146 -0.08 -9.54 2.33
N ILE A 147 -0.09 -10.59 3.15
CA ILE A 147 -0.25 -11.97 2.71
C ILE A 147 -1.61 -12.18 2.05
N VAL A 148 -2.71 -11.75 2.70
CA VAL A 148 -4.07 -11.95 2.18
C VAL A 148 -4.28 -11.19 0.87
N SER A 149 -3.84 -9.93 0.79
CA SER A 149 -3.99 -9.14 -0.44
C SER A 149 -3.13 -9.66 -1.59
N SER A 150 -1.91 -10.13 -1.29
CA SER A 150 -1.03 -10.75 -2.30
C SER A 150 -1.58 -12.09 -2.77
N ALA A 151 -2.17 -12.90 -1.86
CA ALA A 151 -2.83 -14.16 -2.23
C ALA A 151 -4.04 -13.91 -3.13
N PHE A 152 -4.86 -12.90 -2.85
CA PHE A 152 -5.96 -12.51 -3.73
C PHE A 152 -5.44 -12.15 -5.13
N GLY A 153 -4.42 -11.30 -5.22
CA GLY A 153 -3.82 -10.92 -6.51
C GLY A 153 -3.24 -12.11 -7.26
N ALA A 154 -2.56 -13.02 -6.56
CA ALA A 154 -1.97 -14.23 -7.10
C ALA A 154 -3.00 -15.25 -7.63
N LEU A 155 -4.18 -15.28 -7.03
CA LEU A 155 -5.28 -16.10 -7.53
C LEU A 155 -6.03 -15.40 -8.67
N TRP A 156 -6.33 -14.12 -8.52
CA TRP A 156 -7.05 -13.35 -9.53
C TRP A 156 -6.28 -13.27 -10.85
N SER A 157 -5.03 -12.83 -10.81
CA SER A 157 -4.30 -12.50 -12.03
C SER A 157 -3.94 -13.73 -12.88
N PRO A 158 -3.28 -14.79 -12.36
CA PRO A 158 -3.02 -15.99 -13.16
C PRO A 158 -4.26 -16.81 -13.49
N LEU A 159 -5.16 -17.07 -12.52
CA LEU A 159 -6.28 -17.98 -12.73
C LEU A 159 -7.43 -17.33 -13.51
N VAL A 160 -7.85 -16.12 -13.08
CA VAL A 160 -9.03 -15.49 -13.68
C VAL A 160 -8.64 -14.74 -14.94
N VAL A 161 -7.54 -13.96 -14.89
CA VAL A 161 -7.16 -13.13 -16.03
C VAL A 161 -6.36 -13.93 -17.06
N LEU A 162 -5.12 -14.32 -16.74
CA LEU A 162 -4.22 -14.88 -17.75
C LEU A 162 -4.74 -16.21 -18.32
N ARG A 163 -5.20 -17.12 -17.48
CA ARG A 163 -5.81 -18.36 -17.96
C ARG A 163 -7.14 -18.11 -18.66
N GLY A 164 -7.97 -17.19 -18.13
CA GLY A 164 -9.25 -16.84 -18.74
C GLY A 164 -9.12 -16.26 -20.15
N PHE A 165 -8.03 -15.53 -20.42
CA PHE A 165 -7.70 -15.07 -21.79
C PHE A 165 -6.90 -16.09 -22.62
N GLY A 166 -6.68 -17.32 -22.12
CA GLY A 166 -5.96 -18.35 -22.83
C GLY A 166 -4.46 -18.11 -22.97
N LEU A 167 -3.87 -17.24 -22.12
CA LEU A 167 -2.45 -16.87 -22.14
C LEU A 167 -1.57 -17.80 -21.33
N LEU A 168 -2.14 -18.60 -20.43
CA LEU A 168 -1.45 -19.61 -19.62
C LEU A 168 -2.06 -20.99 -19.84
N THR A 169 -1.19 -21.99 -19.94
CA THR A 169 -1.59 -23.39 -19.84
C THR A 169 -1.85 -23.77 -18.39
N THR A 170 -2.58 -24.85 -18.16
CA THR A 170 -2.87 -25.34 -16.79
C THR A 170 -1.59 -25.62 -16.01
N GLU A 171 -0.55 -26.13 -16.67
CA GLU A 171 0.75 -26.49 -16.07
C GLU A 171 1.55 -25.27 -15.66
N SER A 172 1.40 -24.12 -16.34
CA SER A 172 2.13 -22.89 -16.04
C SER A 172 1.49 -22.03 -14.95
N VAL A 173 0.19 -22.19 -14.69
CA VAL A 173 -0.55 -21.40 -13.69
C VAL A 173 0.10 -21.41 -12.30
N PRO A 174 0.53 -22.56 -11.73
CA PRO A 174 1.16 -22.55 -10.40
C PRO A 174 2.42 -21.68 -10.34
N LEU A 175 3.25 -21.69 -11.38
CA LEU A 175 4.45 -20.85 -11.45
C LEU A 175 4.10 -19.36 -11.36
N PHE A 176 3.08 -18.93 -12.10
CA PHE A 176 2.63 -17.55 -12.10
C PHE A 176 1.97 -17.14 -10.78
N ILE A 177 1.23 -18.06 -10.13
CA ILE A 177 0.68 -17.83 -8.77
C ILE A 177 1.83 -17.59 -7.77
N TRP A 178 2.83 -18.48 -7.75
CA TRP A 178 3.97 -18.34 -6.85
C TRP A 178 4.83 -17.12 -7.18
N GLY A 179 5.01 -16.81 -8.46
CA GLY A 179 5.72 -15.59 -8.88
C GLY A 179 5.02 -14.32 -8.37
N TRP A 180 3.72 -14.20 -8.60
CA TRP A 180 2.94 -13.06 -8.09
C TRP A 180 2.94 -12.98 -6.56
N PHE A 181 2.59 -14.08 -5.91
CA PHE A 181 2.52 -14.14 -4.46
C PHE A 181 3.88 -13.90 -3.81
N GLY A 182 4.87 -14.69 -4.18
CA GLY A 182 6.22 -14.60 -3.63
C GLY A 182 6.89 -13.26 -3.93
N GLY A 183 6.75 -12.77 -5.16
CA GLY A 183 7.30 -11.49 -5.58
C GLY A 183 6.77 -10.32 -4.75
N ASN A 184 5.47 -10.29 -4.52
CA ASN A 184 4.83 -9.25 -3.70
C ASN A 184 5.16 -9.40 -2.21
N VAL A 185 5.10 -10.63 -1.67
CA VAL A 185 5.37 -10.85 -0.25
C VAL A 185 6.81 -10.55 0.10
N ILE A 186 7.78 -11.02 -0.69
CA ILE A 186 9.20 -10.77 -0.44
C ILE A 186 9.52 -9.27 -0.54
N ALA A 187 9.08 -8.62 -1.62
CA ALA A 187 9.28 -7.17 -1.77
C ALA A 187 8.56 -6.37 -0.68
N GLY A 188 7.34 -6.74 -0.31
CA GLY A 188 6.60 -6.12 0.77
C GLY A 188 7.26 -6.30 2.14
N LEU A 189 7.80 -7.49 2.45
CA LEU A 189 8.54 -7.73 3.68
C LEU A 189 9.77 -6.82 3.80
N VAL A 190 10.47 -6.59 2.70
CA VAL A 190 11.65 -5.71 2.72
C VAL A 190 11.23 -4.25 2.80
N PHE A 191 10.43 -3.79 1.84
CA PHE A 191 10.24 -2.34 1.65
C PHE A 191 9.13 -1.74 2.52
N ASN A 192 8.02 -2.46 2.79
CA ASN A 192 6.97 -1.91 3.65
C ASN A 192 7.48 -1.66 5.07
N PHE A 193 8.25 -2.61 5.63
CA PHE A 193 8.82 -2.44 6.96
C PHE A 193 9.80 -1.28 7.01
N ILE A 194 10.69 -1.18 6.04
CA ILE A 194 11.67 -0.10 5.96
C ILE A 194 10.96 1.25 5.86
N LEU A 195 10.04 1.40 4.90
CA LEU A 195 9.36 2.67 4.65
C LEU A 195 8.48 3.09 5.83
N LEU A 196 7.69 2.17 6.40
CA LEU A 196 6.83 2.48 7.54
C LEU A 196 7.66 2.85 8.77
N LYS A 197 8.72 2.11 9.08
CA LYS A 197 9.60 2.43 10.22
C LYS A 197 10.34 3.75 10.05
N ALA A 198 10.89 3.98 8.88
CA ALA A 198 11.74 5.16 8.64
C ALA A 198 10.92 6.45 8.47
N LEU A 199 9.80 6.39 7.76
CA LEU A 199 9.14 7.60 7.27
C LEU A 199 7.80 7.90 7.96
N SER A 200 7.09 6.91 8.54
CA SER A 200 5.78 7.19 9.14
C SER A 200 5.83 8.23 10.26
N GLY A 201 6.92 8.26 11.03
CA GLY A 201 7.09 9.27 12.09
C GLY A 201 7.08 10.72 11.59
N VAL A 202 7.49 10.93 10.35
CA VAL A 202 7.44 12.23 9.68
C VAL A 202 6.10 12.41 8.98
N VAL A 203 5.68 11.42 8.18
CA VAL A 203 4.48 11.52 7.34
C VAL A 203 3.22 11.78 8.13
N ILE A 204 3.01 11.12 9.28
CA ILE A 204 1.82 11.31 10.14
C ILE A 204 1.67 12.74 10.69
N ARG A 205 2.75 13.53 10.66
CA ARG A 205 2.75 14.93 11.12
C ARG A 205 2.50 15.93 9.99
N THR A 206 2.44 15.47 8.75
CA THR A 206 2.21 16.33 7.60
C THR A 206 0.72 16.57 7.35
N PRO A 207 0.35 17.69 6.74
CA PRO A 207 -1.04 17.95 6.32
C PRO A 207 -1.55 16.96 5.26
N SER A 208 -0.65 16.26 4.57
CA SER A 208 -0.97 15.28 3.53
C SER A 208 -1.36 13.91 4.09
N PHE A 209 -1.03 13.61 5.36
CA PHE A 209 -1.44 12.34 5.98
C PHE A 209 -2.95 12.27 6.12
N VAL A 210 -3.54 11.18 5.61
CA VAL A 210 -4.99 11.00 5.58
C VAL A 210 -5.42 10.12 6.76
N LYS A 211 -6.08 10.72 7.75
CA LYS A 211 -6.56 10.01 8.95
C LYS A 211 -7.77 9.12 8.66
N ARG A 212 -8.70 9.60 7.82
CA ARG A 212 -9.87 8.85 7.35
C ARG A 212 -9.59 8.24 5.97
N TRP A 213 -10.45 8.49 4.99
CA TRP A 213 -10.27 7.99 3.63
C TRP A 213 -9.90 9.05 2.62
N LEU A 214 -10.38 10.26 2.77
CA LEU A 214 -10.16 11.35 1.81
C LEU A 214 -9.35 12.51 2.41
N SER A 215 -9.35 12.63 3.73
CA SER A 215 -8.71 13.75 4.44
C SER A 215 -8.19 13.39 5.83
#